data_63dd8b1671d350976502ba483d8cf654
#
_entry.id   63dd8b1671d350976502ba483d8cf654
#
_cell.length_a   1.000
_cell.length_b   1.000
_cell.length_c   1.000
_cell.angle_alpha   90.00
_cell.angle_beta   90.00
_cell.angle_gamma   90.00
#
_symmetry.space_group_name_H-M   'P 1'
#
loop_
_entity.id
_entity.type
_entity.pdbx_description
1 polymer ?
#
loop_
_entity_poly.entity_id
_entity_poly.type
_entity_poly.pdbx_seq_one_letter_code
_entity_poly.pdbx_strand_id
1 'polypeptide(L)'
;MLFVFNVQAANPKYVIQVSTDDARTQKIVLNNAANLQKYYGAGKVDIEIVAYGPGLGILTTGSKNASRVEKMAMNDVTFSACQNTMNGFKKKQGHFPMLTDGVGKTPSGVVRIGELQQQGYSYIRP
;
A
#
# COMPACT_ATOMS: atom_id res chain seq x y z
N MET A 1 -36.71 -0.08 29.65
CA MET A 1 -35.91 -1.03 28.86
C MET A 1 -34.65 -0.33 28.35
N LEU A 2 -33.49 -0.78 28.80
CA LEU A 2 -32.21 -0.20 28.40
C LEU A 2 -31.68 -0.97 27.17
N PHE A 3 -31.49 -0.26 26.04
CA PHE A 3 -30.83 -0.83 24.88
C PHE A 3 -29.34 -0.52 24.96
N VAL A 4 -28.50 -1.55 25.08
CA VAL A 4 -27.05 -1.41 25.01
C VAL A 4 -26.64 -1.62 23.56
N PHE A 5 -26.19 -0.54 22.91
CA PHE A 5 -25.60 -0.62 21.57
C PHE A 5 -24.09 -0.87 21.73
N ASN A 6 -23.63 -2.04 21.33
CA ASN A 6 -22.19 -2.30 21.21
C ASN A 6 -21.68 -1.60 19.94
N VAL A 7 -21.08 -0.43 20.13
CA VAL A 7 -20.35 0.24 19.05
C VAL A 7 -18.94 -0.31 19.04
N GLN A 8 -18.63 -1.15 18.05
CA GLN A 8 -17.28 -1.61 17.84
C GLN A 8 -16.48 -0.49 17.20
N ALA A 9 -15.38 -0.09 17.82
CA ALA A 9 -14.49 0.92 17.26
C ALA A 9 -13.93 0.46 15.91
N ALA A 10 -13.93 1.33 14.91
CA ALA A 10 -13.29 1.06 13.65
C ALA A 10 -11.78 0.86 13.85
N ASN A 11 -11.15 0.05 12.99
CA ASN A 11 -9.71 -0.12 13.00
C ASN A 11 -8.99 1.22 12.74
N PRO A 12 -7.85 1.46 13.37
CA PRO A 12 -6.93 2.51 12.92
C PRO A 12 -6.57 2.27 11.45
N LYS A 13 -6.43 3.36 10.68
CA LYS A 13 -6.23 3.31 9.23
C LYS A 13 -4.99 4.09 8.85
N TYR A 14 -4.13 3.50 8.04
CA TYR A 14 -2.88 4.10 7.60
C TYR A 14 -2.70 3.94 6.09
N VAL A 15 -2.34 5.04 5.43
CA VAL A 15 -1.86 5.00 4.05
C VAL A 15 -0.37 5.35 4.04
N ILE A 16 0.42 4.48 3.42
CA ILE A 16 1.88 4.65 3.31
C ILE A 16 2.21 4.89 1.85
N GLN A 17 2.83 6.03 1.58
CA GLN A 17 3.29 6.39 0.24
C GLN A 17 4.67 5.81 -0.04
N VAL A 18 4.84 5.24 -1.23
CA VAL A 18 6.17 4.94 -1.76
C VAL A 18 6.29 5.50 -3.18
N SER A 19 7.15 6.53 -3.33
CA SER A 19 7.37 7.25 -4.59
C SER A 19 8.84 7.34 -4.97
N THR A 20 9.69 6.53 -4.36
CA THR A 20 11.13 6.49 -4.61
C THR A 20 11.61 5.07 -4.90
N ASP A 21 12.67 4.94 -5.70
CA ASP A 21 13.36 3.68 -5.97
C ASP A 21 14.49 3.38 -4.95
N ASP A 22 14.68 4.27 -3.97
CA ASP A 22 15.68 4.06 -2.93
C ASP A 22 15.37 2.77 -2.13
N ALA A 23 16.28 1.82 -2.19
CA ALA A 23 16.10 0.50 -1.59
C ALA A 23 15.89 0.56 -0.07
N ARG A 24 16.57 1.49 0.59
CA ARG A 24 16.47 1.67 2.05
C ARG A 24 15.07 2.19 2.43
N THR A 25 14.59 3.19 1.71
CA THR A 25 13.25 3.75 1.94
C THR A 25 12.16 2.71 1.66
N GLN A 26 12.28 1.94 0.57
CA GLN A 26 11.34 0.87 0.26
C GLN A 26 11.28 -0.19 1.37
N LYS A 27 12.43 -0.55 1.95
CA LYS A 27 12.48 -1.46 3.10
C LYS A 27 11.77 -0.86 4.31
N ILE A 28 11.94 0.43 4.57
CA ILE A 28 11.27 1.13 5.68
C ILE A 28 9.75 1.14 5.48
N VAL A 29 9.26 1.36 4.27
CA VAL A 29 7.83 1.28 3.95
C VAL A 29 7.23 -0.04 4.43
N LEU A 30 7.85 -1.16 4.05
CA LEU A 30 7.36 -2.49 4.44
C LEU A 30 7.52 -2.74 5.94
N ASN A 31 8.61 -2.27 6.53
CA ASN A 31 8.81 -2.36 7.98
C ASN A 31 7.76 -1.58 8.76
N ASN A 32 7.36 -0.40 8.28
CA ASN A 32 6.31 0.39 8.91
C ASN A 32 4.99 -0.37 8.93
N ALA A 33 4.60 -0.98 7.83
CA ALA A 33 3.39 -1.79 7.78
C ALA A 33 3.48 -2.99 8.74
N ALA A 34 4.60 -3.69 8.77
CA ALA A 34 4.82 -4.81 9.69
C ALA A 34 4.76 -4.37 11.16
N ASN A 35 5.34 -3.22 11.50
CA ASN A 35 5.30 -2.67 12.86
C ASN A 35 3.89 -2.27 13.29
N LEU A 36 3.10 -1.70 12.38
CA LEU A 36 1.70 -1.39 12.65
C LEU A 36 0.89 -2.65 12.96
N GLN A 37 1.06 -3.71 12.18
CA GLN A 37 0.40 -4.98 12.41
C GLN A 37 0.83 -5.64 13.72
N LYS A 38 2.11 -5.53 14.05
CA LYS A 38 2.64 -6.05 15.32
C LYS A 38 2.05 -5.32 16.52
N TYR A 39 1.88 -4.01 16.42
CA TYR A 39 1.35 -3.19 17.51
C TYR A 39 -0.15 -3.40 17.74
N TYR A 40 -0.95 -3.36 16.69
CA TYR A 40 -2.41 -3.43 16.79
C TYR A 40 -2.94 -4.86 16.79
N GLY A 41 -2.25 -5.78 16.15
CA GLY A 41 -2.67 -7.15 15.94
C GLY A 41 -3.19 -7.40 14.52
N ALA A 42 -3.13 -8.65 14.09
CA ALA A 42 -3.61 -9.07 12.77
C ALA A 42 -5.11 -8.76 12.60
N GLY A 43 -5.49 -8.15 11.48
CA GLY A 43 -6.87 -7.79 11.19
C GLY A 43 -7.42 -6.62 12.00
N LYS A 44 -6.58 -5.97 12.82
CA LYS A 44 -7.00 -4.86 13.71
C LYS A 44 -6.42 -3.51 13.31
N VAL A 45 -5.84 -3.41 12.14
CA VAL A 45 -5.35 -2.18 11.53
C VAL A 45 -5.54 -2.28 10.02
N ASP A 46 -6.02 -1.23 9.40
CA ASP A 46 -6.17 -1.14 7.95
C ASP A 46 -4.96 -0.41 7.38
N ILE A 47 -4.24 -1.06 6.47
CA ILE A 47 -3.03 -0.52 5.87
C ILE A 47 -3.15 -0.59 4.36
N GLU A 48 -2.97 0.54 3.69
CA GLU A 48 -2.81 0.57 2.24
C GLU A 48 -1.48 1.23 1.89
N ILE A 49 -0.66 0.53 1.10
CA ILE A 49 0.60 1.05 0.55
C ILE A 49 0.33 1.44 -0.90
N VAL A 50 0.52 2.71 -1.21
CA VAL A 50 0.30 3.26 -2.56
C VAL A 50 1.64 3.59 -3.19
N ALA A 51 1.92 2.95 -4.33
CA ALA A 51 3.18 3.11 -5.05
C ALA A 51 2.97 3.80 -6.39
N TYR A 52 3.73 4.86 -6.66
CA TYR A 52 3.72 5.57 -7.93
C TYR A 52 5.10 6.14 -8.26
N GLY A 53 5.26 6.61 -9.51
CA GLY A 53 6.55 7.10 -9.98
C GLY A 53 7.66 6.05 -9.81
N PRO A 54 8.87 6.47 -9.41
CA PRO A 54 9.97 5.53 -9.17
C PRO A 54 9.69 4.47 -8.10
N GLY A 55 8.72 4.71 -7.22
CA GLY A 55 8.34 3.76 -6.18
C GLY A 55 7.57 2.54 -6.67
N LEU A 56 7.01 2.60 -7.88
CA LEU A 56 6.23 1.49 -8.43
C LEU A 56 7.02 0.18 -8.46
N GLY A 57 8.32 0.24 -8.65
CA GLY A 57 9.19 -0.93 -8.74
C GLY A 57 9.08 -1.90 -7.57
N ILE A 58 8.73 -1.42 -6.37
CA ILE A 58 8.56 -2.29 -5.19
C ILE A 58 7.44 -3.34 -5.41
N LEU A 59 6.47 -3.02 -6.27
CA LEU A 59 5.29 -3.87 -6.54
C LEU A 59 5.45 -4.77 -7.75
N THR A 60 6.61 -4.78 -8.39
CA THR A 60 6.84 -5.60 -9.59
C THR A 60 7.48 -6.95 -9.25
N THR A 61 7.29 -7.92 -10.13
CA THR A 61 7.85 -9.28 -9.96
C THR A 61 9.37 -9.31 -9.92
N GLY A 62 10.04 -8.32 -10.52
CA GLY A 62 11.49 -8.18 -10.50
C GLY A 62 12.06 -7.52 -9.23
N SER A 63 11.20 -7.05 -8.34
CA SER A 63 11.61 -6.41 -7.10
C SER A 63 12.30 -7.39 -6.15
N LYS A 64 13.34 -6.94 -5.45
CA LYS A 64 13.94 -7.68 -4.33
C LYS A 64 12.92 -7.93 -3.21
N ASN A 65 11.88 -7.12 -3.14
CA ASN A 65 10.83 -7.20 -2.13
C ASN A 65 9.61 -8.02 -2.58
N ALA A 66 9.61 -8.59 -3.78
CA ALA A 66 8.43 -9.26 -4.36
C ALA A 66 7.83 -10.33 -3.44
N SER A 67 8.66 -11.22 -2.92
CA SER A 67 8.20 -12.28 -2.00
C SER A 67 7.58 -11.71 -0.71
N ARG A 68 8.18 -10.67 -0.16
CA ARG A 68 7.67 -10.00 1.04
C ARG A 68 6.34 -9.29 0.78
N VAL A 69 6.23 -8.59 -0.35
CA VAL A 69 5.00 -7.92 -0.78
C VAL A 69 3.88 -8.94 -0.94
N GLU A 70 4.13 -10.05 -1.62
CA GLU A 70 3.14 -11.12 -1.79
C GLU A 70 2.63 -11.65 -0.46
N LYS A 71 3.54 -11.95 0.47
CA LYS A 71 3.17 -12.43 1.81
C LYS A 71 2.35 -11.40 2.59
N MET A 72 2.74 -10.14 2.52
CA MET A 72 2.02 -9.06 3.21
C MET A 72 0.65 -8.82 2.59
N ALA A 73 0.51 -8.96 1.27
CA ALA A 73 -0.78 -8.87 0.58
C ALA A 73 -1.74 -9.98 1.03
N MET A 74 -1.22 -11.17 1.31
CA MET A 74 -2.02 -12.27 1.89
C MET A 74 -2.38 -12.06 3.36
N ASN A 75 -1.69 -11.15 4.05
CA ASN A 75 -1.85 -10.85 5.48
C ASN A 75 -2.41 -9.44 5.71
N ASP A 76 -3.45 -9.08 4.98
CA ASP A 76 -4.27 -7.88 5.20
C ASP A 76 -3.56 -6.54 4.94
N VAL A 77 -2.45 -6.51 4.20
CA VAL A 77 -1.89 -5.26 3.67
C VAL A 77 -2.35 -5.09 2.23
N THR A 78 -3.03 -3.97 1.95
CA THR A 78 -3.43 -3.61 0.60
C THR A 78 -2.29 -2.88 -0.11
N PHE A 79 -1.95 -3.33 -1.31
CA PHE A 79 -0.98 -2.65 -2.17
C PHE A 79 -1.67 -2.14 -3.43
N SER A 80 -1.47 -0.86 -3.75
CA SER A 80 -2.10 -0.21 -4.89
C SER A 80 -1.04 0.40 -5.81
N ALA A 81 -0.97 -0.12 -7.04
CA ALA A 81 -0.08 0.35 -8.08
C ALA A 81 -0.76 1.44 -8.92
N CYS A 82 -0.09 2.56 -9.13
CA CYS A 82 -0.59 3.68 -9.91
C CYS A 82 -0.66 3.35 -11.40
N GLN A 83 -1.87 3.38 -11.97
CA GLN A 83 -2.07 3.11 -13.40
C GLN A 83 -1.37 4.15 -14.28
N ASN A 84 -1.39 5.43 -13.90
CA ASN A 84 -0.68 6.47 -14.65
C ASN A 84 0.82 6.18 -14.77
N THR A 85 1.44 5.73 -13.68
CA THR A 85 2.86 5.33 -13.70
C THR A 85 3.08 4.12 -14.62
N MET A 86 2.18 3.13 -14.56
CA MET A 86 2.28 1.95 -15.43
C MET A 86 2.10 2.31 -16.91
N ASN A 87 1.23 3.26 -17.22
CA ASN A 87 1.06 3.76 -18.58
C ASN A 87 2.34 4.43 -19.10
N GLY A 88 3.00 5.21 -18.25
CA GLY A 88 4.31 5.80 -18.56
C GLY A 88 5.39 4.75 -18.80
N PHE A 89 5.42 3.71 -18.01
CA PHE A 89 6.32 2.57 -18.21
C PHE A 89 6.08 1.90 -19.57
N LYS A 90 4.82 1.63 -19.92
CA LYS A 90 4.46 1.04 -21.21
C LYS A 90 4.91 1.89 -22.39
N LYS A 91 4.78 3.22 -22.29
CA LYS A 91 5.26 4.14 -23.35
C LYS A 91 6.76 4.00 -23.59
N LYS A 92 7.56 3.81 -22.53
CA LYS A 92 9.02 3.71 -22.62
C LYS A 92 9.48 2.29 -22.98
N GLN A 93 8.84 1.26 -22.45
CA GLN A 93 9.30 -0.12 -22.56
C GLN A 93 8.51 -0.97 -23.56
N GLY A 94 7.37 -0.48 -24.06
CA GLY A 94 6.53 -1.21 -25.01
C GLY A 94 5.57 -2.23 -24.38
N HIS A 95 5.62 -2.42 -23.06
CA HIS A 95 4.72 -3.31 -22.32
C HIS A 95 4.49 -2.78 -20.90
N PHE A 96 3.42 -3.24 -20.26
CA PHE A 96 3.19 -2.92 -18.84
C PHE A 96 4.16 -3.68 -17.93
N PRO A 97 4.52 -3.12 -16.77
CA PRO A 97 5.27 -3.88 -15.77
C PRO A 97 4.41 -5.03 -15.24
N MET A 98 5.04 -6.16 -14.94
CA MET A 98 4.36 -7.27 -14.27
C MET A 98 4.30 -7.01 -12.78
N LEU A 99 3.09 -6.98 -12.23
CA LEU A 99 2.88 -6.78 -10.80
C LEU A 99 2.95 -8.10 -10.04
N THR A 100 3.46 -8.02 -8.82
CA THR A 100 3.47 -9.14 -7.87
C THR A 100 2.03 -9.58 -7.56
N ASP A 101 1.82 -10.87 -7.33
CA ASP A 101 0.51 -11.43 -6.98
C ASP A 101 -0.05 -10.74 -5.73
N GLY A 102 -1.35 -10.45 -5.76
CA GLY A 102 -2.05 -9.78 -4.68
C GLY A 102 -2.00 -8.25 -4.72
N VAL A 103 -1.22 -7.66 -5.63
CA VAL A 103 -1.16 -6.21 -5.82
C VAL A 103 -2.35 -5.74 -6.66
N GLY A 104 -3.08 -4.75 -6.15
CA GLY A 104 -4.15 -4.08 -6.87
C GLY A 104 -3.66 -2.86 -7.64
N LYS A 105 -4.59 -2.21 -8.34
CA LYS A 105 -4.33 -1.01 -9.16
C LYS A 105 -5.23 0.12 -8.73
N THR A 106 -4.74 1.35 -8.87
CA THR A 106 -5.54 2.56 -8.72
C THR A 106 -5.30 3.48 -9.92
N PRO A 107 -6.28 4.22 -10.41
CA PRO A 107 -6.10 5.11 -11.56
C PRO A 107 -4.97 6.12 -11.36
N SER A 108 -4.84 6.70 -10.17
CA SER A 108 -3.80 7.65 -9.83
C SER A 108 -3.40 7.49 -8.37
N GLY A 109 -2.09 7.29 -8.12
CA GLY A 109 -1.59 7.09 -6.76
C GLY A 109 -1.81 8.30 -5.86
N VAL A 110 -1.53 9.52 -6.34
CA VAL A 110 -1.71 10.73 -5.53
C VAL A 110 -3.18 11.00 -5.22
N VAL A 111 -4.09 10.74 -6.16
CA VAL A 111 -5.54 10.86 -5.94
C VAL A 111 -5.99 9.83 -4.89
N ARG A 112 -5.53 8.60 -5.02
CA ARG A 112 -5.88 7.53 -4.06
C ARG A 112 -5.45 7.89 -2.63
N ILE A 113 -4.25 8.43 -2.46
CA ILE A 113 -3.77 8.90 -1.15
C ILE A 113 -4.70 9.96 -0.58
N GLY A 114 -5.08 10.96 -1.38
CA GLY A 114 -6.00 12.01 -0.95
C GLY A 114 -7.37 11.47 -0.56
N GLU A 115 -7.92 10.54 -1.34
CA GLU A 115 -9.20 9.89 -1.04
C GLU A 115 -9.15 9.11 0.28
N LEU A 116 -8.06 8.37 0.51
CA LEU A 116 -7.88 7.63 1.75
C LEU A 116 -7.77 8.57 2.96
N GLN A 117 -7.05 9.67 2.82
CA GLN A 117 -6.97 10.68 3.89
C GLN A 117 -8.36 11.27 4.20
N GLN A 118 -9.18 11.51 3.19
CA GLN A 118 -10.56 11.97 3.38
C GLN A 118 -11.43 10.91 4.08
N GLN A 119 -11.07 9.64 3.96
CA GLN A 119 -11.73 8.52 4.65
C GLN A 119 -11.17 8.26 6.05
N GLY A 120 -10.28 9.11 6.56
CA GLY A 120 -9.73 9.00 7.90
C GLY A 120 -8.42 8.24 8.02
N TYR A 121 -7.76 7.93 6.90
CA TYR A 121 -6.43 7.30 6.94
C TYR A 121 -5.36 8.30 7.37
N SER A 122 -4.52 7.90 8.32
CA SER A 122 -3.31 8.64 8.66
C SER A 122 -2.25 8.43 7.58
N TYR A 123 -1.61 9.51 7.17
CA TYR A 123 -0.63 9.52 6.07
C TYR A 123 0.80 9.37 6.57
N ILE A 124 1.53 8.42 5.97
CA ILE A 124 2.94 8.18 6.27
C ILE A 124 3.74 8.19 4.96
N ARG A 125 4.81 8.98 4.96
CA ARG A 125 5.82 8.97 3.89
C ARG A 125 7.20 8.85 4.53
N PRO A 126 7.79 7.65 4.49
CA PRO A 126 9.15 7.43 4.99
C PRO A 126 10.22 8.20 4.22
#